data_ff8fbe38893b85e69472901f86665f4b
#
_entry.id   ff8fbe38893b85e69472901f86665f4b
#
_cell.length_a   1.000
_cell.length_b   1.000
_cell.length_c   1.000
_cell.angle_alpha   90.00
_cell.angle_beta   90.00
_cell.angle_gamma   90.00
#
_symmetry.space_group_name_H-M   'P 1'
#
loop_
_entity.id
_entity.type
_entity.pdbx_description
1 polymer ?
#
loop_
_entity_poly.entity_id
_entity_poly.type
_entity_poly.pdbx_seq_one_letter_code
_entity_poly.pdbx_strand_id
1 'polypeptide(L)'
;MRLLDLVIKEYIAIVESLAESEPIENNRIIVDREHFKEILEKYNYTSFKQKTKIYKDLNFLIHDKNNYTMPYKDVREGKTVRKVIFDMGTYTTVKKLYETDVFL
;
A
#
# COMPACT_ATOMS: atom_id res chain seq x y z
N MET A 1 -8.50 -5.73 -19.87
CA MET A 1 -8.56 -5.08 -18.54
C MET A 1 -7.53 -3.98 -18.45
N ARG A 2 -7.91 -2.83 -17.95
CA ARG A 2 -6.99 -1.69 -17.83
C ARG A 2 -5.98 -1.93 -16.70
N LEU A 3 -4.79 -1.35 -16.84
CA LEU A 3 -3.77 -1.40 -15.80
C LEU A 3 -4.31 -0.87 -14.46
N LEU A 4 -5.09 0.22 -14.50
CA LEU A 4 -5.67 0.81 -13.30
C LEU A 4 -6.59 -0.19 -12.55
N ASP A 5 -7.39 -0.97 -13.27
CA ASP A 5 -8.23 -1.99 -12.64
C ASP A 5 -7.39 -3.05 -11.92
N LEU A 6 -6.29 -3.47 -12.54
CA LEU A 6 -5.38 -4.44 -11.94
C LEU A 6 -4.73 -3.90 -10.68
N VAL A 7 -4.30 -2.63 -10.73
CA VAL A 7 -3.68 -1.97 -9.59
C VAL A 7 -4.67 -1.84 -8.42
N ILE A 8 -5.90 -1.41 -8.70
CA ILE A 8 -6.91 -1.22 -7.66
C ILE A 8 -7.29 -2.56 -7.01
N LYS A 9 -7.50 -3.60 -7.81
CA LYS A 9 -7.79 -4.94 -7.29
C LYS A 9 -6.66 -5.46 -6.42
N GLU A 10 -5.43 -5.30 -6.88
CA GLU A 10 -4.24 -5.68 -6.11
C GLU A 10 -4.19 -4.93 -4.79
N TYR A 11 -4.36 -3.60 -4.82
CA TYR A 11 -4.32 -2.76 -3.64
C TYR A 11 -5.36 -3.20 -2.61
N ILE A 12 -6.61 -3.41 -3.02
CA ILE A 12 -7.68 -3.84 -2.12
C ILE A 12 -7.34 -5.21 -1.50
N ALA A 13 -6.89 -6.16 -2.30
CA ALA A 13 -6.54 -7.49 -1.82
C ALA A 13 -5.38 -7.45 -0.83
N ILE A 14 -4.36 -6.62 -1.11
CA ILE A 14 -3.20 -6.48 -0.24
C ILE A 14 -3.59 -5.88 1.10
N VAL A 15 -4.36 -4.79 1.11
CA VAL A 15 -4.77 -4.15 2.36
C VAL A 15 -5.62 -5.09 3.19
N GLU A 16 -6.55 -5.82 2.59
CA GLU A 16 -7.38 -6.79 3.30
C GLU A 16 -6.55 -7.92 3.91
N SER A 17 -5.56 -8.40 3.18
CA SER A 17 -4.64 -9.42 3.69
C SER A 17 -3.78 -8.89 4.83
N LEU A 18 -3.23 -7.69 4.69
CA LEU A 18 -2.40 -7.08 5.72
C LEU A 18 -3.19 -6.75 6.99
N ALA A 19 -4.46 -6.34 6.84
CA ALA A 19 -5.30 -6.02 7.99
C ALA A 19 -5.56 -7.26 8.88
N GLU A 20 -5.48 -8.45 8.32
CA GLU A 20 -5.61 -9.69 9.08
C GLU A 20 -4.33 -10.07 9.82
N SER A 21 -3.17 -9.73 9.29
CA SER A 21 -1.87 -10.21 9.80
C SER A 21 -1.04 -9.14 10.52
N GLU A 22 -1.29 -7.87 10.26
CA GLU A 22 -0.52 -6.77 10.82
C GLU A 22 -1.37 -5.93 11.77
N PRO A 23 -0.77 -5.36 12.83
CA PRO A 23 -1.52 -4.48 13.72
C PRO A 23 -1.91 -3.18 13.03
N ILE A 24 -3.11 -2.70 13.33
CA ILE A 24 -3.58 -1.40 12.83
C ILE A 24 -3.38 -0.39 13.96
N GLU A 25 -2.52 0.60 13.73
CA GLU A 25 -2.21 1.66 14.67
C GLU A 25 -2.62 3.01 14.10
N ASN A 26 -3.41 3.79 14.84
CA ASN A 26 -3.86 5.11 14.39
C ASN A 26 -4.47 5.08 12.99
N ASN A 27 -5.28 4.07 12.72
CA ASN A 27 -5.93 3.87 11.42
C ASN A 27 -4.94 3.66 10.26
N ARG A 28 -3.76 3.10 10.55
CA ARG A 28 -2.69 2.84 9.58
C ARG A 28 -2.11 1.45 9.77
N ILE A 29 -1.68 0.86 8.64
CA ILE A 29 -0.94 -0.40 8.65
C ILE A 29 0.49 -0.07 8.25
N ILE A 30 1.45 -0.49 9.08
CA ILE A 30 2.88 -0.23 8.88
C ILE A 30 3.55 -1.55 8.52
N VAL A 31 4.19 -1.61 7.35
CA VAL A 31 4.73 -2.84 6.77
C VAL A 31 6.19 -2.66 6.40
N ASP A 32 7.00 -3.70 6.62
CA ASP A 32 8.39 -3.73 6.16
C ASP A 32 8.45 -3.69 4.64
N ARG A 33 9.44 -3.00 4.10
CA ARG A 33 9.63 -2.89 2.65
C ARG A 33 9.79 -4.23 1.96
N GLU A 34 10.52 -5.15 2.60
CA GLU A 34 10.77 -6.48 2.03
C GLU A 34 9.48 -7.30 1.96
N HIS A 35 8.68 -7.24 3.00
CA HIS A 35 7.39 -7.95 3.03
C HIS A 35 6.44 -7.38 1.97
N PHE A 36 6.39 -6.06 1.83
CA PHE A 36 5.62 -5.40 0.79
C PHE A 36 6.06 -5.84 -0.61
N LYS A 37 7.36 -5.89 -0.83
CA LYS A 37 7.93 -6.34 -2.12
C LYS A 37 7.51 -7.77 -2.44
N GLU A 38 7.60 -8.67 -1.47
CA GLU A 38 7.19 -10.06 -1.64
C GLU A 38 5.72 -10.17 -2.03
N ILE A 39 4.86 -9.39 -1.39
CA ILE A 39 3.43 -9.40 -1.68
C ILE A 39 3.17 -8.87 -3.10
N LEU A 40 3.81 -7.76 -3.49
CA LEU A 40 3.61 -7.19 -4.82
C LEU A 40 4.11 -8.11 -5.94
N GLU A 41 5.17 -8.87 -5.69
CA GLU A 41 5.73 -9.76 -6.70
C GLU A 41 4.84 -10.97 -7.01
N LYS A 42 3.85 -11.26 -6.19
CA LYS A 42 2.86 -12.31 -6.47
C LYS A 42 1.97 -11.98 -7.66
N TYR A 43 1.81 -10.70 -7.98
CA TYR A 43 0.99 -10.22 -9.08
C TYR A 43 1.92 -9.69 -10.17
N ASN A 44 2.05 -10.42 -11.26
CA ASN A 44 3.10 -10.20 -12.25
C ASN A 44 2.60 -9.47 -13.51
N TYR A 45 1.90 -8.33 -13.32
CA TYR A 45 1.40 -7.56 -14.47
C TYR A 45 2.34 -6.41 -14.87
N THR A 46 3.25 -6.00 -13.99
CA THR A 46 4.27 -4.99 -14.29
C THR A 46 5.39 -5.05 -13.24
N SER A 47 6.47 -4.28 -13.43
CA SER A 47 7.62 -4.31 -12.53
C SER A 47 7.29 -3.75 -11.16
N PHE A 48 8.05 -4.18 -10.15
CA PHE A 48 7.94 -3.64 -8.80
C PHE A 48 8.15 -2.12 -8.77
N LYS A 49 9.15 -1.64 -9.51
CA LYS A 49 9.45 -0.20 -9.59
C LYS A 49 8.26 0.60 -10.13
N GLN A 50 7.61 0.09 -11.17
CA GLN A 50 6.44 0.76 -11.74
C GLN A 50 5.25 0.70 -10.80
N LYS A 51 5.04 -0.42 -10.11
CA LYS A 51 3.97 -0.55 -9.11
C LYS A 51 4.12 0.45 -7.97
N THR A 52 5.31 0.58 -7.40
CA THR A 52 5.55 1.51 -6.30
C THR A 52 5.33 2.96 -6.73
N LYS A 53 5.71 3.28 -7.96
CA LYS A 53 5.44 4.61 -8.52
C LYS A 53 3.94 4.87 -8.64
N ILE A 54 3.18 3.89 -9.14
CA ILE A 54 1.72 4.01 -9.28
C ILE A 54 1.07 4.16 -7.90
N TYR A 55 1.44 3.33 -6.93
CA TYR A 55 0.90 3.40 -5.57
C TYR A 55 1.16 4.77 -4.94
N LYS A 56 2.37 5.29 -5.15
CA LYS A 56 2.74 6.63 -4.67
C LYS A 56 1.91 7.71 -5.35
N ASP A 57 1.84 7.69 -6.68
CA ASP A 57 1.16 8.72 -7.47
C ASP A 57 -0.36 8.75 -7.21
N LEU A 58 -0.95 7.60 -6.89
CA LEU A 58 -2.37 7.51 -6.53
C LEU A 58 -2.63 7.73 -5.04
N ASN A 59 -1.58 7.99 -4.26
CA ASN A 59 -1.67 8.17 -2.81
C ASN A 59 -2.29 6.98 -2.08
N PHE A 60 -2.03 5.77 -2.57
CA PHE A 60 -2.41 4.54 -1.87
C PHE A 60 -1.56 4.31 -0.63
N LEU A 61 -0.39 4.94 -0.59
CA LEU A 61 0.55 4.88 0.53
C LEU A 61 0.73 6.27 1.10
N ILE A 62 1.05 6.34 2.39
CA ILE A 62 1.55 7.57 3.00
C ILE A 62 3.04 7.60 2.69
N HIS A 63 3.51 8.61 1.96
CA HIS A 63 4.84 8.60 1.38
C HIS A 63 5.54 9.96 1.46
N ASP A 64 6.87 9.93 1.35
CA ASP A 64 7.69 11.11 1.15
C ASP A 64 7.52 11.62 -0.28
N LYS A 65 7.99 12.84 -0.51
CA LYS A 65 7.96 13.47 -1.84
C LYS A 65 8.63 12.62 -2.91
N ASN A 66 9.77 12.00 -2.60
CA ASN A 66 10.58 11.26 -3.57
C ASN A 66 10.61 9.75 -3.36
N ASN A 67 9.91 9.22 -2.36
CA ASN A 67 9.92 7.80 -2.04
C ASN A 67 8.52 7.30 -1.73
N TYR A 68 8.27 6.02 -2.03
CA TYR A 68 7.00 5.39 -1.67
C TYR A 68 6.94 5.00 -0.18
N THR A 69 8.04 5.18 0.56
CA THR A 69 8.14 4.85 1.99
C THR A 69 8.20 6.12 2.83
N MET A 70 8.01 5.95 4.13
CA MET A 70 8.14 7.02 5.12
C MET A 70 9.14 6.63 6.20
N PRO A 71 9.86 7.59 6.78
CA PRO A 71 10.65 7.32 7.99
C PRO A 71 9.73 6.90 9.12
N TYR A 72 10.11 5.87 9.83
CA TYR A 72 9.37 5.34 10.98
C TYR A 72 10.35 5.06 12.09
N LYS A 73 10.10 5.60 13.27
CA LYS A 73 10.96 5.37 14.43
C LYS A 73 10.52 4.09 15.13
N ASP A 74 11.40 3.09 15.12
CA ASP A 74 11.17 1.86 15.85
C ASP A 74 11.57 2.11 17.31
N VAL A 75 10.58 2.16 18.19
CA VAL A 75 10.79 2.42 19.61
C VAL A 75 11.62 1.30 20.26
N ARG A 76 11.46 0.06 19.79
CA ARG A 76 12.17 -1.09 20.35
C ARG A 76 13.66 -1.05 20.05
N GLU A 77 14.03 -0.68 18.84
CA GLU A 77 15.42 -0.65 18.39
C GLU A 77 16.07 0.72 18.52
N GLY A 78 15.26 1.76 18.76
CA GLY A 78 15.74 3.13 18.83
C GLY A 78 16.25 3.68 17.51
N LYS A 79 15.91 3.04 16.40
CA LYS A 79 16.37 3.41 15.06
C LYS A 79 15.22 3.94 14.22
N THR A 80 15.55 4.86 13.31
CA THR A 80 14.62 5.29 12.28
C THR A 80 14.85 4.42 11.05
N VAL A 81 13.80 3.73 10.60
CA VAL A 81 13.82 2.89 9.39
C VAL A 81 12.72 3.37 8.46
N ARG A 82 12.86 3.04 7.18
CA ARG A 82 11.81 3.40 6.22
C ARG A 82 10.81 2.25 6.12
N LYS A 83 9.54 2.57 6.21
CA LYS A 83 8.44 1.60 6.17
C LYS A 83 7.45 1.98 5.09
N VAL A 84 6.65 1.00 4.69
CA VAL A 84 5.50 1.20 3.79
C VAL A 84 4.27 1.38 4.68
N ILE A 85 3.54 2.48 4.49
CA ILE A 85 2.41 2.82 5.36
C ILE A 85 1.14 2.95 4.53
N PHE A 86 0.13 2.14 4.87
CA PHE A 86 -1.21 2.22 4.27
C PHE A 86 -2.13 2.98 5.22
N ASP A 87 -2.93 3.88 4.66
CA ASP A 87 -3.95 4.59 5.41
C ASP A 87 -5.30 3.89 5.21
N MET A 88 -5.94 3.49 6.32
CA MET A 88 -7.21 2.77 6.26
C MET A 88 -8.36 3.65 5.75
N GLY A 89 -8.29 4.96 5.96
CA GLY A 89 -9.27 5.88 5.40
C GLY A 89 -9.24 5.89 3.87
N THR A 90 -8.04 5.91 3.30
CA THR A 90 -7.86 5.81 1.84
C THR A 90 -8.40 4.49 1.31
N TYR A 91 -8.08 3.38 1.98
CA TYR A 91 -8.58 2.07 1.60
C TYR A 91 -10.12 2.04 1.59
N THR A 92 -10.75 2.53 2.64
CA THR A 92 -12.20 2.54 2.75
C THR A 92 -12.83 3.32 1.60
N THR A 93 -12.26 4.49 1.26
CA THR A 93 -12.73 5.33 0.16
C THR A 93 -12.57 4.63 -1.20
N VAL A 94 -11.39 4.07 -1.45
CA VAL A 94 -11.10 3.38 -2.72
C VAL A 94 -12.00 2.17 -2.90
N LYS A 95 -12.15 1.37 -1.86
CA LYS A 95 -13.03 0.18 -1.92
C LYS A 95 -14.48 0.56 -2.21
N LYS A 96 -14.99 1.58 -1.54
CA LYS A 96 -16.35 2.06 -1.76
C LYS A 96 -16.57 2.53 -3.19
N LEU A 97 -15.65 3.32 -3.73
CA LEU A 97 -15.72 3.79 -5.11
C LEU A 97 -15.64 2.64 -6.10
N TYR A 98 -14.78 1.67 -5.85
CA TYR A 98 -14.64 0.49 -6.70
C TYR A 98 -15.91 -0.35 -6.70
N GLU A 99 -16.53 -0.56 -5.54
CA GLU A 99 -17.77 -1.34 -5.41
C GLU A 99 -18.97 -0.64 -6.08
N THR A 100 -18.91 0.68 -6.24
CA THR A 100 -19.97 1.45 -6.93
C THR A 100 -19.68 1.64 -8.41
N ASP A 101 -18.69 0.93 -8.96
CA ASP A 101 -18.29 0.95 -10.38
C ASP A 101 -17.86 2.33 -10.89
N VAL A 102 -17.40 3.21 -9.99
CA VAL A 102 -16.96 4.56 -10.39
C VAL A 102 -15.72 4.51 -11.29
N PHE A 103 -14.91 3.45 -11.18
CA PHE A 103 -13.69 3.29 -11.96
C PHE A 103 -13.89 2.50 -13.26
N LEU A 104 -15.08 2.03 -13.53
CA LEU A 104 -15.36 1.20 -14.70
C LEU A 104 -15.82 2.03 -15.90
#